data_5996214a616ecc7c0827dec4a52b9ffe
#
_entry.id   5996214a616ecc7c0827dec4a52b9ffe
#
_cell.length_a   1.000
_cell.length_b   1.000
_cell.length_c   1.000
_cell.angle_alpha   90.00
_cell.angle_beta   90.00
_cell.angle_gamma   90.00
#
_symmetry.space_group_name_H-M   'P 1'
#
loop_
_entity.id
_entity.type
_entity.pdbx_description
1 polymer ?
#
loop_
_entity_poly.entity_id
_entity_poly.type
_entity_poly.pdbx_seq_one_letter_code
_entity_poly.pdbx_strand_id
1 'polypeptide(L)'
;LDTEFTKERLRLGEENFHVVVGNPPFGDTIKEGDEDQLGKSSLEDFEISAGRVQIPSEHIIVEKSIKMLKKDGLLGLVLPDGIFNNQGELSNCPQLRNYLVKNGRILAVVSLPDYAFRKSGAQNKTSILFFKKFNYDQQTSFERVYQSQLAEGKTEEQAILAALSANSYKVFMAEANYVGYSSTGALMEKNDLYRGSAGGHLSDDQSGTILGE
;
A
#
# COMPACT_ATOMS: atom_id res chain seq x y z
N LEU A 1 -23.20 -10.22 -5.96
CA LEU A 1 -22.44 -10.24 -7.22
C LEU A 1 -21.79 -11.62 -7.33
N ASP A 2 -22.11 -12.35 -8.39
CA ASP A 2 -21.46 -13.63 -8.67
C ASP A 2 -19.97 -13.38 -8.94
N THR A 3 -19.17 -13.64 -7.93
CA THR A 3 -17.75 -13.28 -7.91
C THR A 3 -16.92 -14.06 -8.93
N GLU A 4 -17.32 -15.28 -9.29
CA GLU A 4 -16.61 -16.07 -10.32
C GLU A 4 -16.88 -15.51 -11.72
N PHE A 5 -18.14 -15.25 -12.06
CA PHE A 5 -18.50 -14.65 -13.34
C PHE A 5 -17.84 -13.28 -13.54
N THR A 6 -17.79 -12.47 -12.46
CA THR A 6 -17.14 -11.16 -12.50
C THR A 6 -15.62 -11.30 -12.64
N LYS A 7 -14.97 -12.23 -11.94
CA LYS A 7 -13.53 -12.50 -12.06
C LYS A 7 -13.16 -12.97 -13.47
N GLU A 8 -13.89 -13.91 -14.04
CA GLU A 8 -13.63 -14.43 -15.37
C GLU A 8 -13.84 -13.37 -16.46
N ARG A 9 -14.96 -12.64 -16.38
CA ARG A 9 -15.31 -11.61 -17.37
C ARG A 9 -14.39 -10.38 -17.31
N LEU A 10 -13.97 -9.97 -16.12
CA LEU A 10 -13.07 -8.83 -15.93
C LEU A 10 -11.60 -9.26 -15.87
N ARG A 11 -11.30 -10.55 -15.97
CA ARG A 11 -9.94 -11.11 -15.80
C ARG A 11 -9.28 -10.64 -14.52
N LEU A 12 -10.03 -10.62 -13.41
CA LEU A 12 -9.56 -10.22 -12.09
C LEU A 12 -8.74 -11.37 -11.46
N GLY A 13 -7.60 -11.66 -12.03
CA GLY A 13 -6.66 -12.67 -11.53
C GLY A 13 -5.38 -12.05 -10.97
N GLU A 14 -4.53 -12.90 -10.40
CA GLU A 14 -3.17 -12.52 -10.03
C GLU A 14 -2.37 -12.13 -11.27
N GLU A 15 -1.47 -11.17 -11.11
CA GLU A 15 -0.55 -10.68 -12.15
C GLU A 15 -1.24 -10.18 -13.44
N ASN A 16 -2.45 -9.60 -13.34
CA ASN A 16 -3.20 -9.12 -14.50
C ASN A 16 -3.11 -7.61 -14.75
N PHE A 17 -2.75 -6.83 -13.74
CA PHE A 17 -2.82 -5.37 -13.81
C PHE A 17 -1.43 -4.71 -13.84
N HIS A 18 -1.26 -3.72 -14.71
CA HIS A 18 -0.05 -2.88 -14.70
C HIS A 18 -0.11 -1.81 -13.62
N VAL A 19 -1.32 -1.36 -13.26
CA VAL A 19 -1.55 -0.35 -12.24
C VAL A 19 -2.77 -0.74 -11.41
N VAL A 20 -2.63 -0.63 -10.10
CA VAL A 20 -3.74 -0.75 -9.13
C VAL A 20 -3.74 0.52 -8.29
N VAL A 21 -4.89 1.19 -8.20
CA VAL A 21 -5.08 2.37 -7.36
C VAL A 21 -6.33 2.20 -6.51
N GLY A 22 -6.30 2.71 -5.29
CA GLY A 22 -7.45 2.59 -4.41
C GLY A 22 -7.37 3.45 -3.16
N ASN A 23 -8.55 3.66 -2.59
CA ASN A 23 -8.74 4.17 -1.25
C ASN A 23 -9.61 3.14 -0.52
N PRO A 24 -9.00 2.08 0.08
CA PRO A 24 -9.75 1.03 0.75
C PRO A 24 -10.47 1.57 1.99
N PRO A 25 -11.56 0.94 2.42
CA PRO A 25 -12.16 1.25 3.72
C PRO A 25 -11.17 0.91 4.83
N PHE A 26 -11.20 1.67 5.92
CA PHE A 26 -10.32 1.50 7.07
C PHE A 26 -11.11 1.14 8.33
N GLY A 27 -10.44 0.41 9.24
CA GLY A 27 -10.93 0.16 10.58
C GLY A 27 -11.81 -1.07 10.73
N ASP A 28 -12.12 -1.76 9.65
CA ASP A 28 -12.78 -3.05 9.70
C ASP A 28 -11.76 -4.16 9.99
N THR A 29 -12.24 -5.21 10.66
CA THR A 29 -11.41 -6.38 10.98
C THR A 29 -12.03 -7.61 10.33
N ILE A 30 -11.24 -8.31 9.53
CA ILE A 30 -11.61 -9.60 8.95
C ILE A 30 -11.21 -10.69 9.94
N LYS A 31 -12.11 -11.63 10.21
CA LYS A 31 -11.90 -12.77 11.10
C LYS A 31 -11.88 -14.06 10.30
N GLU A 32 -11.25 -15.08 10.88
CA GLU A 32 -11.36 -16.44 10.37
C GLU A 32 -12.84 -16.86 10.31
N GLY A 33 -13.27 -17.39 9.17
CA GLY A 33 -14.67 -17.75 8.92
C GLY A 33 -15.54 -16.62 8.32
N ASP A 34 -15.02 -15.41 8.13
CA ASP A 34 -15.72 -14.31 7.43
C ASP A 34 -15.69 -14.53 5.89
N GLU A 35 -16.19 -15.68 5.43
CA GLU A 35 -16.19 -16.05 4.01
C GLU A 35 -16.92 -15.03 3.12
N ASP A 36 -17.96 -14.37 3.64
CA ASP A 36 -18.71 -13.33 2.92
C ASP A 36 -17.84 -12.11 2.59
N GLN A 37 -16.86 -11.76 3.43
CA GLN A 37 -15.95 -10.64 3.21
C GLN A 37 -14.76 -11.01 2.31
N LEU A 38 -14.25 -12.23 2.46
CA LEU A 38 -13.11 -12.74 1.70
C LEU A 38 -13.55 -13.42 0.37
N GLY A 39 -14.84 -13.64 0.18
CA GLY A 39 -15.36 -14.48 -0.88
C GLY A 39 -15.03 -15.94 -0.60
N LYS A 40 -14.41 -16.63 -1.58
CA LYS A 40 -13.96 -18.02 -1.41
C LYS A 40 -12.56 -18.16 -0.77
N SER A 41 -11.93 -17.03 -0.39
CA SER A 41 -10.60 -17.02 0.23
C SER A 41 -10.73 -17.16 1.75
N SER A 42 -9.77 -17.81 2.38
CA SER A 42 -9.61 -17.82 3.84
C SER A 42 -8.47 -16.88 4.26
N LEU A 43 -8.33 -16.61 5.57
CA LEU A 43 -7.16 -15.87 6.06
C LEU A 43 -5.85 -16.60 5.78
N GLU A 44 -5.88 -17.95 5.70
CA GLU A 44 -4.71 -18.76 5.40
C GLU A 44 -4.11 -18.51 4.00
N ASP A 45 -4.92 -17.97 3.07
CA ASP A 45 -4.47 -17.62 1.72
C ASP A 45 -3.58 -16.37 1.67
N PHE A 46 -3.45 -15.66 2.81
CA PHE A 46 -2.69 -14.42 2.90
C PHE A 46 -1.45 -14.59 3.79
N GLU A 47 -0.28 -14.23 3.27
CA GLU A 47 0.99 -14.32 3.99
C GLU A 47 1.00 -13.45 5.25
N ILE A 48 0.43 -12.24 5.15
CA ILE A 48 0.40 -11.27 6.25
C ILE A 48 -0.52 -11.69 7.41
N SER A 49 -1.39 -12.67 7.21
CA SER A 49 -2.29 -13.20 8.25
C SER A 49 -1.78 -14.45 8.94
N ALA A 50 -0.58 -14.95 8.58
CA ALA A 50 -0.03 -16.18 9.12
C ALA A 50 -0.10 -16.23 10.66
N GLY A 51 -0.79 -17.26 11.19
CA GLY A 51 -0.99 -17.46 12.63
C GLY A 51 -1.95 -16.48 13.32
N ARG A 52 -2.77 -15.74 12.57
CA ARG A 52 -3.74 -14.80 13.11
C ARG A 52 -5.17 -15.26 12.82
N VAL A 53 -6.03 -15.07 13.82
CA VAL A 53 -7.47 -15.35 13.73
C VAL A 53 -8.27 -14.11 13.30
N GLN A 54 -7.61 -12.95 13.24
CA GLN A 54 -8.20 -11.69 12.77
C GLN A 54 -7.12 -10.71 12.30
N ILE A 55 -7.46 -9.87 11.33
CA ILE A 55 -6.55 -8.91 10.72
C ILE A 55 -7.31 -7.67 10.22
N PRO A 56 -6.73 -6.46 10.26
CA PRO A 56 -7.34 -5.29 9.63
C PRO A 56 -7.57 -5.51 8.14
N SER A 57 -8.75 -5.11 7.65
CA SER A 57 -9.16 -5.33 6.26
C SER A 57 -8.21 -4.66 5.25
N GLU A 58 -7.70 -3.48 5.57
CA GLU A 58 -6.75 -2.75 4.75
C GLU A 58 -5.45 -3.53 4.51
N HIS A 59 -5.00 -4.37 5.47
CA HIS A 59 -3.82 -5.20 5.29
C HIS A 59 -4.05 -6.26 4.20
N ILE A 60 -5.19 -6.96 4.26
CA ILE A 60 -5.59 -7.95 3.24
C ILE A 60 -5.70 -7.28 1.86
N ILE A 61 -6.28 -6.08 1.81
CA ILE A 61 -6.44 -5.33 0.55
C ILE A 61 -5.06 -4.99 -0.03
N VAL A 62 -4.09 -4.60 0.79
CA VAL A 62 -2.72 -4.32 0.31
C VAL A 62 -2.09 -5.58 -0.31
N GLU A 63 -2.11 -6.73 0.39
CA GLU A 63 -1.56 -7.98 -0.15
C GLU A 63 -2.25 -8.38 -1.45
N LYS A 64 -3.58 -8.36 -1.45
CA LYS A 64 -4.38 -8.71 -2.63
C LYS A 64 -4.08 -7.79 -3.82
N SER A 65 -3.93 -6.49 -3.57
CA SER A 65 -3.57 -5.51 -4.59
C SER A 65 -2.19 -5.81 -5.21
N ILE A 66 -1.21 -6.18 -4.39
CA ILE A 66 0.13 -6.56 -4.87
C ILE A 66 0.09 -7.87 -5.66
N LYS A 67 -0.69 -8.88 -5.21
CA LYS A 67 -0.89 -10.13 -5.95
C LYS A 67 -1.50 -9.88 -7.34
N MET A 68 -2.41 -8.93 -7.46
CA MET A 68 -3.04 -8.57 -8.74
C MET A 68 -2.09 -7.86 -9.71
N LEU A 69 -1.03 -7.22 -9.22
CA LEU A 69 -0.06 -6.53 -10.08
C LEU A 69 0.80 -7.50 -10.87
N LYS A 70 1.02 -7.17 -12.14
CA LYS A 70 2.11 -7.75 -12.94
C LYS A 70 3.47 -7.39 -12.34
N LYS A 71 4.49 -8.13 -12.72
CA LYS A 71 5.88 -7.71 -12.47
C LYS A 71 6.11 -6.31 -13.06
N ASP A 72 6.86 -5.46 -12.36
CA ASP A 72 7.03 -4.03 -12.64
C ASP A 72 5.74 -3.17 -12.51
N GLY A 73 4.62 -3.75 -12.08
CA GLY A 73 3.36 -3.02 -11.91
C GLY A 73 3.41 -2.02 -10.75
N LEU A 74 2.58 -0.99 -10.84
CA LEU A 74 2.52 0.14 -9.92
C LEU A 74 1.28 0.06 -9.01
N LEU A 75 1.47 0.37 -7.73
CA LEU A 75 0.41 0.49 -6.75
C LEU A 75 0.34 1.92 -6.21
N GLY A 76 -0.87 2.45 -6.11
CA GLY A 76 -1.15 3.70 -5.40
C GLY A 76 -2.30 3.50 -4.42
N LEU A 77 -2.03 3.47 -3.12
CA LEU A 77 -3.06 3.28 -2.10
C LEU A 77 -3.03 4.39 -1.07
N VAL A 78 -4.22 4.85 -0.69
CA VAL A 78 -4.41 5.63 0.53
C VAL A 78 -4.52 4.66 1.70
N LEU A 79 -3.70 4.85 2.74
CA LEU A 79 -3.61 3.93 3.87
C LEU A 79 -3.54 4.71 5.19
N PRO A 80 -4.01 4.13 6.31
CA PRO A 80 -3.81 4.72 7.63
C PRO A 80 -2.32 4.91 7.94
N ASP A 81 -1.98 6.05 8.52
CA ASP A 81 -0.60 6.43 8.87
C ASP A 81 0.06 5.42 9.82
N GLY A 82 -0.76 4.76 10.65
CA GLY A 82 -0.32 3.69 11.54
C GLY A 82 0.43 2.55 10.85
N ILE A 83 0.14 2.26 9.58
CA ILE A 83 0.85 1.23 8.82
C ILE A 83 2.34 1.54 8.73
N PHE A 84 2.71 2.82 8.65
CA PHE A 84 4.09 3.25 8.46
C PHE A 84 4.86 3.45 9.76
N ASN A 85 4.20 3.72 10.89
CA ASN A 85 4.84 4.11 12.13
C ASN A 85 4.53 3.20 13.35
N ASN A 86 3.48 2.38 13.32
CA ASN A 86 3.15 1.50 14.43
C ASN A 86 4.14 0.31 14.50
N GLN A 87 4.82 0.17 15.65
CA GLN A 87 5.79 -0.89 15.92
C GLN A 87 5.21 -2.07 16.73
N GLY A 88 3.95 -1.94 17.18
CA GLY A 88 3.32 -2.98 17.98
C GLY A 88 3.09 -4.26 17.16
N GLU A 89 3.57 -5.38 17.64
CA GLU A 89 3.40 -6.68 16.97
C GLU A 89 1.92 -7.07 16.80
N LEU A 90 1.08 -6.69 17.75
CA LEU A 90 -0.37 -6.96 17.69
C LEU A 90 -1.08 -6.18 16.58
N SER A 91 -0.49 -5.06 16.12
CA SER A 91 -1.07 -4.25 15.04
C SER A 91 -0.94 -4.92 13.66
N ASN A 92 -0.08 -5.90 13.51
CA ASN A 92 0.32 -6.51 12.25
C ASN A 92 0.98 -5.54 11.24
N CYS A 93 1.26 -4.31 11.64
CA CYS A 93 1.91 -3.33 10.76
C CYS A 93 3.36 -3.69 10.42
N PRO A 94 4.19 -4.22 11.36
CA PRO A 94 5.53 -4.71 11.02
C PRO A 94 5.51 -5.81 9.95
N GLN A 95 4.61 -6.78 10.06
CA GLN A 95 4.46 -7.87 9.09
C GLN A 95 4.06 -7.35 7.71
N LEU A 96 3.13 -6.39 7.66
CA LEU A 96 2.75 -5.75 6.41
C LEU A 96 3.92 -4.99 5.76
N ARG A 97 4.72 -4.25 6.56
CA ARG A 97 5.92 -3.58 6.03
C ARG A 97 6.95 -4.58 5.50
N ASN A 98 7.18 -5.69 6.22
CA ASN A 98 8.04 -6.77 5.73
C ASN A 98 7.53 -7.35 4.41
N TYR A 99 6.22 -7.58 4.30
CA TYR A 99 5.60 -8.05 3.07
C TYR A 99 5.83 -7.07 1.91
N LEU A 100 5.62 -5.77 2.13
CA LEU A 100 5.87 -4.75 1.12
C LEU A 100 7.30 -4.82 0.58
N VAL A 101 8.30 -4.77 1.45
CA VAL A 101 9.72 -4.72 1.03
C VAL A 101 10.24 -6.05 0.47
N LYS A 102 9.62 -7.17 0.78
CA LYS A 102 9.90 -8.48 0.18
C LYS A 102 9.35 -8.62 -1.24
N ASN A 103 8.31 -7.87 -1.59
CA ASN A 103 7.60 -8.01 -2.86
C ASN A 103 7.83 -6.86 -3.83
N GLY A 104 8.49 -5.77 -3.40
CA GLY A 104 8.72 -4.64 -4.28
C GLY A 104 9.45 -3.47 -3.62
N ARG A 105 9.36 -2.33 -4.28
CA ARG A 105 10.01 -1.08 -3.86
C ARG A 105 8.96 -0.06 -3.47
N ILE A 106 9.09 0.52 -2.30
CA ILE A 106 8.34 1.71 -1.93
C ILE A 106 8.96 2.87 -2.71
N LEU A 107 8.21 3.46 -3.62
CA LEU A 107 8.66 4.60 -4.41
C LEU A 107 8.51 5.90 -3.65
N ALA A 108 7.32 6.09 -3.04
CA ALA A 108 7.04 7.27 -2.26
C ALA A 108 6.04 6.99 -1.14
N VAL A 109 6.11 7.79 -0.09
CA VAL A 109 5.06 7.93 0.93
C VAL A 109 4.76 9.41 1.09
N VAL A 110 3.50 9.78 0.87
CA VAL A 110 3.02 11.16 1.00
C VAL A 110 2.03 11.23 2.14
N SER A 111 2.43 11.85 3.26
CA SER A 111 1.54 12.07 4.40
C SER A 111 0.53 13.15 4.08
N LEU A 112 -0.75 12.88 4.38
CA LEU A 112 -1.85 13.82 4.17
C LEU A 112 -2.21 14.51 5.48
N PRO A 113 -2.82 15.72 5.43
CA PRO A 113 -3.30 16.36 6.65
C PRO A 113 -4.43 15.55 7.31
N ASP A 114 -4.55 15.64 8.62
CA ASP A 114 -5.54 14.87 9.43
C ASP A 114 -6.99 15.13 9.04
N TYR A 115 -7.26 16.22 8.35
CA TYR A 115 -8.60 16.53 7.87
C TYR A 115 -8.91 16.00 6.46
N ALA A 116 -7.92 15.41 5.76
CA ALA A 116 -8.07 15.01 4.36
C ALA A 116 -9.29 14.13 4.07
N PHE A 117 -9.71 13.28 5.01
CA PHE A 117 -10.88 12.42 4.87
C PHE A 117 -11.97 12.66 5.91
N ARG A 118 -11.89 13.77 6.67
CA ARG A 118 -12.86 14.08 7.74
C ARG A 118 -14.30 14.13 7.26
N LYS A 119 -14.55 14.69 6.06
CA LYS A 119 -15.89 14.72 5.45
C LYS A 119 -16.46 13.33 5.15
N SER A 120 -15.60 12.34 4.89
CA SER A 120 -16.01 10.95 4.66
C SER A 120 -16.17 10.15 5.95
N GLY A 121 -16.08 10.82 7.13
CA GLY A 121 -16.22 10.20 8.44
C GLY A 121 -14.94 9.56 8.98
N ALA A 122 -13.86 9.50 8.22
CA ALA A 122 -12.58 8.98 8.68
C ALA A 122 -11.87 10.03 9.56
N GLN A 123 -11.49 9.62 10.78
CA GLN A 123 -10.77 10.47 11.74
C GLN A 123 -9.26 10.17 11.78
N ASN A 124 -8.82 9.15 11.06
CA ASN A 124 -7.43 8.72 11.06
C ASN A 124 -6.60 9.53 10.08
N LYS A 125 -5.42 9.95 10.50
CA LYS A 125 -4.39 10.48 9.58
C LYS A 125 -4.03 9.40 8.57
N THR A 126 -3.88 9.78 7.32
CA THR A 126 -3.63 8.87 6.20
C THR A 126 -2.40 9.31 5.41
N SER A 127 -1.79 8.36 4.73
CA SER A 127 -0.72 8.59 3.77
C SER A 127 -1.03 7.90 2.45
N ILE A 128 -0.48 8.42 1.35
CA ILE A 128 -0.51 7.76 0.06
C ILE A 128 0.76 6.94 -0.08
N LEU A 129 0.62 5.65 -0.30
CA LEU A 129 1.70 4.75 -0.65
C LEU A 129 1.81 4.64 -2.18
N PHE A 130 2.99 4.91 -2.72
CA PHE A 130 3.36 4.55 -4.08
C PHE A 130 4.38 3.42 -4.03
N PHE A 131 4.05 2.33 -4.71
CA PHE A 131 4.83 1.10 -4.66
C PHE A 131 4.97 0.52 -6.06
N LYS A 132 6.10 -0.15 -6.32
CA LYS A 132 6.37 -0.87 -7.55
C LYS A 132 6.72 -2.32 -7.24
N LYS A 133 5.94 -3.27 -7.76
CA LYS A 133 6.23 -4.70 -7.64
C LYS A 133 7.56 -5.02 -8.30
N PHE A 134 8.37 -5.89 -7.70
CA PHE A 134 9.63 -6.34 -8.30
C PHE A 134 9.39 -6.97 -9.66
N ASN A 135 10.33 -6.74 -10.58
CA ASN A 135 10.50 -7.61 -11.74
C ASN A 135 11.24 -8.91 -11.34
N TYR A 136 11.43 -9.81 -12.30
CA TYR A 136 12.04 -11.10 -12.02
C TYR A 136 13.49 -10.99 -11.51
N ASP A 137 14.30 -10.09 -12.09
CA ASP A 137 15.69 -9.91 -11.69
C ASP A 137 15.81 -9.33 -10.28
N GLN A 138 14.98 -8.33 -9.96
CA GLN A 138 14.94 -7.72 -8.64
C GLN A 138 14.48 -8.72 -7.59
N GLN A 139 13.42 -9.48 -7.88
CA GLN A 139 12.93 -10.53 -6.99
C GLN A 139 14.01 -11.57 -6.72
N THR A 140 14.66 -12.06 -7.77
CA THR A 140 15.75 -13.06 -7.67
C THR A 140 16.94 -12.51 -6.89
N SER A 141 17.32 -11.25 -7.11
CA SER A 141 18.41 -10.61 -6.38
C SER A 141 18.12 -10.45 -4.91
N PHE A 142 16.92 -10.01 -4.56
CA PHE A 142 16.46 -9.88 -3.18
C PHE A 142 16.44 -11.24 -2.48
N GLU A 143 15.76 -12.20 -3.10
CA GLU A 143 15.54 -13.54 -2.54
C GLU A 143 16.85 -14.28 -2.29
N ARG A 144 17.82 -14.16 -3.19
CA ARG A 144 19.15 -14.77 -3.04
C ARG A 144 19.84 -14.32 -1.75
N VAL A 145 19.83 -13.02 -1.45
CA VAL A 145 20.46 -12.49 -0.23
C VAL A 145 19.64 -12.89 0.98
N TYR A 146 18.33 -12.74 0.91
CA TYR A 146 17.40 -13.07 1.99
C TYR A 146 17.55 -14.53 2.43
N GLN A 147 17.51 -15.49 1.49
CA GLN A 147 17.66 -16.92 1.79
C GLN A 147 19.05 -17.27 2.31
N SER A 148 20.12 -16.63 1.78
CA SER A 148 21.46 -16.82 2.30
C SER A 148 21.56 -16.46 3.77
N GLN A 149 20.96 -15.33 4.17
CA GLN A 149 20.99 -14.89 5.57
C GLN A 149 20.17 -15.79 6.50
N LEU A 150 19.03 -16.29 6.04
CA LEU A 150 18.25 -17.28 6.79
C LEU A 150 19.02 -18.60 6.97
N ALA A 151 19.73 -19.06 5.93
CA ALA A 151 20.58 -20.25 6.00
C ALA A 151 21.76 -20.10 6.97
N GLU A 152 22.22 -18.86 7.18
CA GLU A 152 23.22 -18.51 8.22
C GLU A 152 22.63 -18.42 9.63
N GLY A 153 21.34 -18.65 9.81
CA GLY A 153 20.65 -18.61 11.10
C GLY A 153 20.26 -17.20 11.57
N LYS A 154 20.26 -16.22 10.69
CA LYS A 154 19.76 -14.88 11.00
C LYS A 154 18.24 -14.85 11.14
N THR A 155 17.73 -13.89 11.90
CA THR A 155 16.29 -13.64 11.97
C THR A 155 15.74 -13.12 10.66
N GLU A 156 14.42 -13.24 10.45
CA GLU A 156 13.75 -12.70 9.25
C GLU A 156 14.04 -11.20 9.07
N GLU A 157 13.97 -10.41 10.14
CA GLU A 157 14.26 -8.98 10.10
C GLU A 157 15.70 -8.69 9.64
N GLN A 158 16.68 -9.43 10.17
CA GLN A 158 18.09 -9.29 9.77
C GLN A 158 18.29 -9.67 8.31
N ALA A 159 17.62 -10.72 7.85
CA ALA A 159 17.68 -11.16 6.45
C ALA A 159 17.07 -10.13 5.49
N ILE A 160 15.92 -9.54 5.86
CA ILE A 160 15.30 -8.44 5.10
C ILE A 160 16.22 -7.22 5.03
N LEU A 161 16.79 -6.79 6.16
CA LEU A 161 17.70 -5.65 6.19
C LEU A 161 18.94 -5.85 5.31
N ALA A 162 19.51 -7.05 5.33
CA ALA A 162 20.65 -7.41 4.47
C ALA A 162 20.27 -7.38 2.98
N ALA A 163 19.10 -7.93 2.64
CA ALA A 163 18.60 -7.93 1.27
C ALA A 163 18.30 -6.50 0.77
N LEU A 164 17.71 -5.65 1.60
CA LEU A 164 17.48 -4.23 1.30
C LEU A 164 18.80 -3.46 1.11
N SER A 165 19.79 -3.72 1.96
CA SER A 165 21.10 -3.07 1.86
C SER A 165 21.81 -3.43 0.55
N ALA A 166 21.73 -4.70 0.12
CA ALA A 166 22.32 -5.17 -1.12
C ALA A 166 21.58 -4.66 -2.37
N ASN A 167 20.29 -4.32 -2.23
CA ASN A 167 19.40 -3.85 -3.31
C ASN A 167 18.87 -2.44 -3.01
N SER A 168 19.71 -1.57 -2.46
CA SER A 168 19.30 -0.25 -1.97
C SER A 168 18.68 0.62 -3.07
N TYR A 169 17.67 1.41 -2.68
CA TYR A 169 16.98 2.37 -3.54
C TYR A 169 16.54 3.59 -2.72
N LYS A 170 16.22 4.68 -3.40
CA LYS A 170 15.71 5.89 -2.76
C LYS A 170 14.20 5.81 -2.61
N VAL A 171 13.69 6.31 -1.49
CA VAL A 171 12.25 6.50 -1.23
C VAL A 171 12.00 8.00 -1.14
N PHE A 172 11.03 8.49 -1.92
CA PHE A 172 10.57 9.86 -1.80
C PHE A 172 9.62 9.98 -0.60
N MET A 173 9.85 10.96 0.27
CA MET A 173 9.01 11.22 1.44
C MET A 173 8.56 12.67 1.41
N ALA A 174 7.24 12.89 1.52
CA ALA A 174 6.66 14.21 1.54
C ALA A 174 5.51 14.32 2.55
N GLU A 175 5.23 15.54 2.99
CA GLU A 175 4.06 15.88 3.77
C GLU A 175 3.27 16.98 3.06
N ALA A 176 2.00 16.71 2.76
CA ALA A 176 1.08 17.71 2.26
C ALA A 176 0.35 18.35 3.45
N ASN A 177 0.39 19.67 3.52
CA ASN A 177 -0.35 20.44 4.53
C ASN A 177 -1.70 20.92 3.99
N TYR A 178 -1.80 21.06 2.66
CA TYR A 178 -2.97 21.56 1.95
C TYR A 178 -3.34 20.63 0.79
N VAL A 179 -4.64 20.34 0.69
CA VAL A 179 -5.18 19.39 -0.31
C VAL A 179 -6.35 19.99 -1.10
N GLY A 180 -6.35 21.31 -1.28
CA GLY A 180 -7.37 22.05 -2.04
C GLY A 180 -8.66 22.32 -1.29
N TYR A 181 -8.76 21.97 0.01
CA TYR A 181 -9.88 22.30 0.89
C TYR A 181 -9.44 22.39 2.35
N SER A 182 -10.24 23.08 3.16
CA SER A 182 -10.00 23.24 4.59
C SER A 182 -10.54 22.07 5.42
N SER A 183 -10.24 22.08 6.72
CA SER A 183 -10.79 21.12 7.69
C SER A 183 -12.32 21.15 7.79
N THR A 184 -12.97 22.26 7.42
CA THR A 184 -14.43 22.39 7.33
C THR A 184 -14.96 21.99 5.94
N GLY A 185 -14.04 21.73 5.00
CA GLY A 185 -14.30 21.33 3.62
C GLY A 185 -14.67 22.48 2.69
N ALA A 186 -14.39 23.72 3.07
CA ALA A 186 -14.44 24.84 2.13
C ALA A 186 -13.28 24.72 1.13
N LEU A 187 -13.55 25.00 -0.14
CA LEU A 187 -12.52 25.00 -1.18
C LEU A 187 -11.42 26.01 -0.86
N MET A 188 -10.19 25.63 -1.13
CA MET A 188 -8.99 26.45 -0.98
C MET A 188 -8.17 26.40 -2.29
N GLU A 189 -7.54 27.49 -2.65
CA GLU A 189 -6.64 27.55 -3.81
C GLU A 189 -5.35 26.74 -3.57
N LYS A 190 -4.90 26.69 -2.30
CA LYS A 190 -3.65 26.01 -1.95
C LYS A 190 -3.83 24.49 -1.93
N ASN A 191 -3.04 23.82 -2.76
CA ASN A 191 -2.96 22.38 -2.85
C ASN A 191 -1.49 21.98 -3.06
N ASP A 192 -0.91 21.27 -2.09
CA ASP A 192 0.49 20.85 -2.14
C ASP A 192 0.67 19.57 -2.98
N LEU A 193 -0.40 18.84 -3.30
CA LEU A 193 -0.32 17.59 -4.07
C LEU A 193 -0.12 17.89 -5.56
N TYR A 194 -0.93 18.78 -6.13
CA TYR A 194 -0.91 19.09 -7.55
C TYR A 194 -1.59 20.45 -7.85
N ARG A 195 -1.29 21.02 -9.01
CA ARG A 195 -2.06 22.13 -9.58
C ARG A 195 -3.01 21.62 -10.65
N GLY A 196 -4.26 22.09 -10.60
CA GLY A 196 -5.27 21.72 -11.56
C GLY A 196 -6.45 22.67 -11.56
N SER A 197 -7.30 22.57 -12.59
CA SER A 197 -8.55 23.31 -12.68
C SER A 197 -9.68 22.63 -11.91
N ALA A 198 -10.75 23.37 -11.65
CA ALA A 198 -11.98 22.84 -11.02
C ALA A 198 -12.63 21.69 -11.81
N GLY A 199 -12.28 21.49 -13.09
CA GLY A 199 -12.71 20.37 -13.93
C GLY A 199 -11.82 19.13 -13.84
N GLY A 200 -10.84 19.09 -12.92
CA GLY A 200 -9.96 17.95 -12.72
C GLY A 200 -8.81 17.82 -13.73
N HIS A 201 -8.62 18.80 -14.61
CA HIS A 201 -7.47 18.84 -15.51
C HIS A 201 -6.23 19.31 -14.76
N LEU A 202 -5.13 18.54 -14.84
CA LEU A 202 -3.84 18.93 -14.29
C LEU A 202 -3.27 20.11 -15.10
N SER A 203 -2.62 21.05 -14.40
CA SER A 203 -1.83 22.10 -15.04
C SER A 203 -0.54 21.51 -15.61
N ASP A 204 -0.05 22.04 -16.73
CA ASP A 204 1.25 21.65 -17.26
C ASP A 204 2.40 22.05 -16.32
N ASP A 205 2.24 23.18 -15.61
CA ASP A 205 3.19 23.61 -14.57
C ASP A 205 2.79 23.06 -13.21
N GLN A 206 3.56 22.09 -12.71
CA GLN A 206 3.42 21.49 -11.38
C GLN A 206 4.50 21.97 -10.40
N SER A 207 5.28 23.02 -10.74
CA SER A 207 6.36 23.53 -9.87
C SER A 207 5.86 23.88 -8.46
N GLY A 208 6.59 23.48 -7.44
CA GLY A 208 6.22 23.67 -6.03
C GLY A 208 5.04 22.83 -5.54
N THR A 209 4.72 21.74 -6.24
CA THR A 209 3.79 20.69 -5.77
C THR A 209 4.50 19.34 -5.69
N ILE A 210 3.93 18.41 -4.93
CA ILE A 210 4.48 17.05 -4.78
C ILE A 210 4.52 16.29 -6.12
N LEU A 211 3.58 16.55 -7.01
CA LEU A 211 3.55 15.92 -8.33
C LEU A 211 4.69 16.44 -9.24
N GLY A 212 5.23 17.64 -8.97
CA GLY A 212 6.31 18.25 -9.75
C GLY A 212 7.73 17.90 -9.28
N GLU A 213 7.86 17.18 -8.16
CA GLU A 213 9.15 16.73 -7.60
C GLU A 213 9.49 15.32 -8.08
#